data_7a8d5220e3a1c5db05c3dc6f846dd46e
#
_entry.id   7a8d5220e3a1c5db05c3dc6f846dd46e
#
_cell.length_a   1.000
_cell.length_b   1.000
_cell.length_c   1.000
_cell.angle_alpha   90.00
_cell.angle_beta   90.00
_cell.angle_gamma   90.00
#
_symmetry.space_group_name_H-M   'P 1'
#
loop_
_entity.id
_entity.type
_entity.pdbx_description
1 polymer ?
#
loop_
_entity_poly.entity_id
_entity_poly.type
_entity_poly.pdbx_seq_one_letter_code
_entity_poly.pdbx_strand_id
1 'polypeptide(L)'
;KQHNFTENNMWALLWHGLPVAALLLWGAFCITNSLWYDEAYSASMVSLPWKRLIYITATDDHSPFYYVLLKIFYHLCGGGTHFWALKLMSVLFMLGYMLLGKYYVAKLFDRKISVYFMLFSLLMPIFSVQAGNVRMYAVALFFLTLTGLSAYDIFREPTRKKWIVFCIASIGTVYCHTFALIQTFLFYLLFFAVILICHKKELIKGYFISGFTVALVFSPWLAVTIRQFVLRMRYDDGSTAELATLYSVMDYCKEWFSAVETPIGIVVLLGMALCLVLSYGAVDWVRQNHNIAPAIAFGTFALTGIVGGVISATVNNCFMGRYAFPGMGFVMLWYAVGFAQITENTKGKSRKIWA
;
A
#
# COMPACT_ATOMS: atom_id res chain seq x y z
N LYS A 1 -23.71 32.73 -3.58
CA LYS A 1 -23.91 31.77 -4.71
C LYS A 1 -22.64 31.60 -5.57
N GLN A 2 -21.91 32.70 -5.89
CA GLN A 2 -20.67 32.63 -6.69
C GLN A 2 -19.53 31.83 -5.99
N HIS A 3 -19.38 31.97 -4.69
CA HIS A 3 -18.34 31.25 -3.92
C HIS A 3 -18.55 29.73 -3.90
N ASN A 4 -19.80 29.26 -3.82
CA ASN A 4 -20.13 27.82 -3.86
C ASN A 4 -19.92 27.22 -5.27
N PHE A 5 -20.12 28.00 -6.34
CA PHE A 5 -19.90 27.54 -7.70
C PHE A 5 -18.41 27.31 -8.01
N THR A 6 -17.54 28.24 -7.57
CA THR A 6 -16.08 28.12 -7.73
C THR A 6 -15.48 26.98 -6.90
N GLU A 7 -15.94 26.79 -5.65
CA GLU A 7 -15.47 25.67 -4.78
C GLU A 7 -15.87 24.32 -5.39
N ASN A 8 -17.08 24.15 -5.85
CA ASN A 8 -17.54 22.90 -6.50
C ASN A 8 -16.76 22.58 -7.78
N ASN A 9 -16.41 23.58 -8.57
CA ASN A 9 -15.62 23.40 -9.79
C ASN A 9 -14.18 23.01 -9.47
N MET A 10 -13.57 23.61 -8.44
CA MET A 10 -12.23 23.24 -7.97
C MET A 10 -12.18 21.77 -7.53
N TRP A 11 -13.12 21.33 -6.71
CA TRP A 11 -13.19 19.92 -6.29
C TRP A 11 -13.42 18.96 -7.46
N ALA A 12 -14.21 19.38 -8.46
CA ALA A 12 -14.40 18.61 -9.68
C ALA A 12 -13.10 18.49 -10.48
N LEU A 13 -12.40 19.61 -10.65
CA LEU A 13 -11.13 19.67 -11.37
C LEU A 13 -10.07 18.78 -10.70
N LEU A 14 -9.90 18.88 -9.38
CA LEU A 14 -8.96 18.03 -8.64
C LEU A 14 -9.35 16.55 -8.73
N TRP A 15 -10.63 16.21 -8.58
CA TRP A 15 -11.09 14.83 -8.61
C TRP A 15 -10.89 14.15 -9.97
N HIS A 16 -10.97 14.90 -11.08
CA HIS A 16 -10.67 14.40 -12.42
C HIS A 16 -9.20 14.53 -12.78
N GLY A 17 -8.55 15.61 -12.37
CA GLY A 17 -7.20 15.97 -12.76
C GLY A 17 -6.12 15.16 -12.06
N LEU A 18 -6.29 14.77 -10.77
CA LEU A 18 -5.26 14.05 -10.03
C LEU A 18 -4.88 12.70 -10.65
N PRO A 19 -5.82 11.83 -11.10
CA PRO A 19 -5.42 10.59 -11.78
C PRO A 19 -4.70 10.84 -13.12
N VAL A 20 -5.08 11.91 -13.82
CA VAL A 20 -4.40 12.31 -15.07
C VAL A 20 -2.99 12.82 -14.78
N ALA A 21 -2.83 13.67 -13.76
CA ALA A 21 -1.53 14.15 -13.31
C ALA A 21 -0.62 12.98 -12.87
N ALA A 22 -1.18 12.02 -12.15
CA ALA A 22 -0.47 10.79 -11.76
C ALA A 22 -0.01 9.98 -12.98
N LEU A 23 -0.89 9.80 -13.97
CA LEU A 23 -0.54 9.09 -15.21
C LEU A 23 0.59 9.80 -15.96
N LEU A 24 0.54 11.13 -16.08
CA LEU A 24 1.57 11.90 -16.76
C LEU A 24 2.90 11.86 -16.00
N LEU A 25 2.87 12.11 -14.69
CA LEU A 25 4.07 12.10 -13.84
C LEU A 25 4.72 10.73 -13.80
N TRP A 26 3.97 9.69 -13.47
CA TRP A 26 4.50 8.34 -13.31
C TRP A 26 4.76 7.68 -14.67
N GLY A 27 3.96 7.97 -15.68
CA GLY A 27 4.19 7.51 -17.07
C GLY A 27 5.50 8.00 -17.66
N ALA A 28 5.99 9.18 -17.21
CA ALA A 28 7.30 9.69 -17.64
C ALA A 28 8.46 8.74 -17.27
N PHE A 29 8.33 7.92 -16.23
CA PHE A 29 9.35 6.93 -15.88
C PHE A 29 9.49 5.82 -16.92
N CYS A 30 8.46 5.55 -17.73
CA CYS A 30 8.55 4.59 -18.83
C CYS A 30 9.51 5.02 -19.94
N ILE A 31 9.84 6.33 -20.03
CA ILE A 31 10.76 6.87 -21.04
C ILE A 31 12.21 6.57 -20.66
N THR A 32 12.50 6.35 -19.38
CA THR A 32 13.86 6.08 -18.90
C THR A 32 14.29 4.64 -19.18
N ASN A 33 15.48 4.45 -19.77
CA ASN A 33 16.04 3.15 -20.09
C ASN A 33 17.03 2.61 -19.07
N SER A 34 17.12 3.22 -17.88
CA SER A 34 17.96 2.74 -16.78
C SER A 34 17.19 1.79 -15.87
N LEU A 35 17.84 0.71 -15.47
CA LEU A 35 17.39 -0.23 -14.46
C LEU A 35 18.45 -0.30 -13.37
N TRP A 36 18.05 -0.21 -12.11
CA TRP A 36 18.95 -0.51 -11.01
C TRP A 36 18.97 -2.02 -10.71
N TYR A 37 19.86 -2.45 -9.78
CA TYR A 37 20.19 -3.86 -9.56
C TYR A 37 18.94 -4.77 -9.42
N ASP A 38 17.99 -4.43 -8.54
CA ASP A 38 16.79 -5.26 -8.33
C ASP A 38 15.84 -5.27 -9.54
N GLU A 39 15.81 -4.18 -10.32
CA GLU A 39 15.02 -4.12 -11.56
C GLU A 39 15.64 -4.96 -12.66
N ALA A 40 16.97 -4.96 -12.76
CA ALA A 40 17.70 -5.81 -13.69
C ALA A 40 17.46 -7.29 -13.38
N TYR A 41 17.41 -7.66 -12.09
CA TYR A 41 16.98 -8.99 -11.66
C TYR A 41 15.55 -9.31 -12.16
N SER A 42 14.59 -8.41 -11.96
CA SER A 42 13.21 -8.60 -12.42
C SER A 42 13.13 -8.72 -13.94
N ALA A 43 13.91 -7.92 -14.67
CA ALA A 43 14.01 -8.00 -16.14
C ALA A 43 14.63 -9.33 -16.62
N SER A 44 15.63 -9.86 -15.90
CA SER A 44 16.19 -11.17 -16.21
C SER A 44 15.17 -12.30 -16.02
N MET A 45 14.33 -12.21 -15.01
CA MET A 45 13.31 -13.23 -14.71
C MET A 45 12.28 -13.39 -15.85
N VAL A 46 11.92 -12.32 -16.57
CA VAL A 46 10.94 -12.42 -17.67
C VAL A 46 11.49 -13.15 -18.90
N SER A 47 12.82 -13.19 -19.07
CA SER A 47 13.49 -13.91 -20.18
C SER A 47 13.58 -15.42 -19.95
N LEU A 48 13.45 -15.88 -18.70
CA LEU A 48 13.62 -17.29 -18.34
C LEU A 48 12.44 -18.15 -18.84
N PRO A 49 12.66 -19.44 -19.15
CA PRO A 49 11.57 -20.40 -19.32
C PRO A 49 10.70 -20.50 -18.07
N TRP A 50 9.39 -20.73 -18.20
CA TRP A 50 8.42 -20.76 -17.10
C TRP A 50 8.85 -21.64 -15.91
N LYS A 51 9.31 -22.86 -16.20
CA LYS A 51 9.78 -23.80 -15.15
C LYS A 51 10.96 -23.22 -14.36
N ARG A 52 11.89 -22.56 -15.04
CA ARG A 52 13.08 -21.98 -14.42
C ARG A 52 12.72 -20.74 -13.61
N LEU A 53 11.79 -19.91 -14.09
CA LEU A 53 11.27 -18.77 -13.34
C LEU A 53 10.68 -19.24 -12.00
N ILE A 54 9.77 -20.22 -12.00
CA ILE A 54 9.17 -20.77 -10.78
C ILE A 54 10.22 -21.40 -9.86
N TYR A 55 11.19 -22.14 -10.43
CA TYR A 55 12.26 -22.77 -9.66
C TYR A 55 13.14 -21.72 -8.96
N ILE A 56 13.55 -20.65 -9.66
CA ILE A 56 14.38 -19.60 -9.09
C ILE A 56 13.61 -18.85 -8.00
N THR A 57 12.36 -18.46 -8.24
CA THR A 57 11.54 -17.82 -7.19
C THR A 57 11.32 -18.71 -5.97
N ALA A 58 11.30 -20.03 -6.12
CA ALA A 58 11.18 -20.96 -4.99
C ALA A 58 12.50 -21.16 -4.22
N THR A 59 13.64 -20.89 -4.83
CA THR A 59 14.96 -20.99 -4.19
C THR A 59 15.50 -19.64 -3.69
N ASP A 60 14.92 -18.54 -4.14
CA ASP A 60 15.18 -17.18 -3.71
C ASP A 60 14.08 -16.72 -2.71
N ASP A 61 14.17 -15.49 -2.22
CA ASP A 61 13.24 -14.92 -1.21
C ASP A 61 11.92 -14.38 -1.78
N HIS A 62 11.62 -14.62 -3.05
CA HIS A 62 10.53 -13.98 -3.75
C HIS A 62 9.36 -14.92 -4.04
N SER A 63 8.12 -14.37 -4.02
CA SER A 63 6.93 -15.04 -4.49
C SER A 63 6.84 -14.99 -6.03
N PRO A 64 6.30 -16.02 -6.70
CA PRO A 64 6.31 -16.10 -8.17
C PRO A 64 5.30 -15.18 -8.85
N PHE A 65 4.24 -14.79 -8.15
CA PHE A 65 3.07 -14.12 -8.75
C PHE A 65 3.47 -12.85 -9.51
N TYR A 66 4.28 -11.99 -8.89
CA TYR A 66 4.73 -10.77 -9.54
C TYR A 66 5.49 -11.05 -10.84
N TYR A 67 6.44 -11.98 -10.84
CA TYR A 67 7.26 -12.30 -12.01
C TYR A 67 6.48 -13.00 -13.12
N VAL A 68 5.52 -13.84 -12.73
CA VAL A 68 4.57 -14.44 -13.67
C VAL A 68 3.72 -13.36 -14.36
N LEU A 69 3.16 -12.45 -13.55
CA LEU A 69 2.36 -11.34 -14.08
C LEU A 69 3.21 -10.41 -14.97
N LEU A 70 4.41 -10.05 -14.51
CA LEU A 70 5.35 -9.23 -15.28
C LEU A 70 5.71 -9.88 -16.61
N LYS A 71 5.99 -11.18 -16.61
CA LYS A 71 6.33 -11.93 -17.82
C LYS A 71 5.17 -11.97 -18.82
N ILE A 72 3.94 -12.25 -18.36
CA ILE A 72 2.75 -12.21 -19.20
C ILE A 72 2.58 -10.81 -19.80
N PHE A 73 2.64 -9.77 -18.97
CA PHE A 73 2.48 -8.40 -19.40
C PHE A 73 3.55 -7.98 -20.42
N TYR A 74 4.81 -8.32 -20.16
CA TYR A 74 5.93 -8.05 -21.06
C TYR A 74 5.73 -8.67 -22.45
N HIS A 75 5.29 -9.93 -22.51
CA HIS A 75 4.99 -10.59 -23.79
C HIS A 75 3.78 -9.98 -24.49
N LEU A 76 2.73 -9.56 -23.75
CA LEU A 76 1.59 -8.86 -24.33
C LEU A 76 1.98 -7.50 -24.94
N CYS A 77 3.01 -6.85 -24.40
CA CYS A 77 3.58 -5.62 -24.96
C CYS A 77 4.57 -5.86 -26.11
N GLY A 78 4.67 -7.09 -26.63
CA GLY A 78 5.53 -7.43 -27.78
C GLY A 78 6.91 -7.96 -27.41
N GLY A 79 7.28 -8.00 -26.13
CA GLY A 79 8.62 -8.43 -25.69
C GLY A 79 9.73 -7.50 -26.20
N GLY A 80 10.94 -8.04 -26.34
CA GLY A 80 12.08 -7.32 -26.92
C GLY A 80 13.04 -6.74 -25.87
N THR A 81 13.82 -5.72 -26.25
CA THR A 81 14.85 -5.12 -25.40
C THR A 81 14.40 -3.83 -24.69
N HIS A 82 13.13 -3.47 -24.83
CA HIS A 82 12.62 -2.20 -24.31
C HIS A 82 12.11 -2.33 -22.87
N PHE A 83 12.70 -1.57 -21.95
CA PHE A 83 12.34 -1.60 -20.54
C PHE A 83 11.04 -0.84 -20.20
N TRP A 84 10.51 -0.03 -21.13
CA TRP A 84 9.27 0.71 -20.90
C TRP A 84 8.09 -0.20 -20.52
N ALA A 85 7.99 -1.37 -21.16
CA ALA A 85 6.92 -2.33 -20.88
C ALA A 85 6.97 -2.85 -19.44
N LEU A 86 8.16 -3.09 -18.90
CA LEU A 86 8.35 -3.55 -17.53
C LEU A 86 7.88 -2.47 -16.53
N LYS A 87 8.28 -1.21 -16.75
CA LYS A 87 7.89 -0.07 -15.90
C LYS A 87 6.40 0.25 -16.02
N LEU A 88 5.84 0.15 -17.23
CA LEU A 88 4.43 0.41 -17.49
C LEU A 88 3.50 -0.44 -16.62
N MET A 89 3.85 -1.70 -16.32
CA MET A 89 3.06 -2.52 -15.41
C MET A 89 2.91 -1.88 -14.03
N SER A 90 4.02 -1.40 -13.45
CA SER A 90 3.98 -0.70 -12.14
C SER A 90 3.13 0.58 -12.23
N VAL A 91 3.31 1.38 -13.28
CA VAL A 91 2.52 2.61 -13.52
C VAL A 91 1.02 2.30 -13.61
N LEU A 92 0.63 1.23 -14.31
CA LEU A 92 -0.78 0.83 -14.43
C LEU A 92 -1.38 0.40 -13.09
N PHE A 93 -0.65 -0.33 -12.25
CA PHE A 93 -1.11 -0.68 -10.91
C PHE A 93 -1.20 0.54 -9.99
N MET A 94 -0.25 1.47 -10.09
CA MET A 94 -0.32 2.75 -9.38
C MET A 94 -1.50 3.60 -9.84
N LEU A 95 -1.78 3.63 -11.14
CA LEU A 95 -2.99 4.28 -11.66
C LEU A 95 -4.26 3.58 -11.17
N GLY A 96 -4.29 2.25 -11.16
CA GLY A 96 -5.36 1.46 -10.57
C GLY A 96 -5.60 1.83 -9.10
N TYR A 97 -4.54 2.01 -8.33
CA TYR A 97 -4.60 2.49 -6.95
C TYR A 97 -5.21 3.92 -6.87
N MET A 98 -4.81 4.85 -7.75
CA MET A 98 -5.44 6.18 -7.81
C MET A 98 -6.93 6.10 -8.16
N LEU A 99 -7.32 5.16 -9.04
CA LEU A 99 -8.74 4.92 -9.37
C LEU A 99 -9.52 4.30 -8.20
N LEU A 100 -8.89 3.47 -7.35
CA LEU A 100 -9.49 3.07 -6.07
C LEU A 100 -9.74 4.29 -5.19
N GLY A 101 -8.79 5.20 -5.08
CA GLY A 101 -8.96 6.48 -4.39
C GLY A 101 -10.14 7.27 -4.97
N LYS A 102 -10.17 7.43 -6.29
CA LYS A 102 -11.21 8.20 -6.98
C LYS A 102 -12.61 7.64 -6.80
N TYR A 103 -12.81 6.35 -7.00
CA TYR A 103 -14.15 5.76 -7.05
C TYR A 103 -14.52 5.04 -5.75
N TYR A 104 -13.61 4.26 -5.19
CA TYR A 104 -13.95 3.42 -4.06
C TYR A 104 -13.88 4.19 -2.74
N VAL A 105 -12.85 5.01 -2.52
CA VAL A 105 -12.77 5.89 -1.34
C VAL A 105 -13.90 6.92 -1.38
N ALA A 106 -14.20 7.53 -2.55
CA ALA A 106 -15.32 8.46 -2.67
C ALA A 106 -16.68 7.82 -2.33
N LYS A 107 -16.89 6.55 -2.72
CA LYS A 107 -18.10 5.78 -2.40
C LYS A 107 -18.23 5.48 -0.90
N LEU A 108 -17.12 5.14 -0.27
CA LEU A 108 -17.11 4.67 1.12
C LEU A 108 -17.07 5.79 2.15
N PHE A 109 -16.46 6.90 1.82
CA PHE A 109 -16.31 8.08 2.66
C PHE A 109 -17.02 9.28 2.02
N ASP A 110 -16.31 10.09 1.28
CA ASP A 110 -16.84 11.18 0.47
C ASP A 110 -15.82 11.61 -0.61
N ARG A 111 -16.25 12.55 -1.47
CA ARG A 111 -15.42 13.08 -2.56
C ARG A 111 -14.22 13.90 -2.05
N LYS A 112 -14.36 14.62 -0.95
CA LYS A 112 -13.31 15.45 -0.36
C LYS A 112 -12.18 14.57 0.18
N ILE A 113 -12.51 13.53 0.96
CA ILE A 113 -11.56 12.53 1.46
C ILE A 113 -10.88 11.81 0.28
N SER A 114 -11.62 11.46 -0.78
CA SER A 114 -11.08 10.87 -2.00
C SER A 114 -10.02 11.77 -2.67
N VAL A 115 -10.29 13.07 -2.79
CA VAL A 115 -9.33 14.04 -3.36
C VAL A 115 -8.07 14.13 -2.47
N TYR A 116 -8.22 14.22 -1.16
CA TYR A 116 -7.07 14.25 -0.25
C TYR A 116 -6.25 12.96 -0.28
N PHE A 117 -6.91 11.81 -0.36
CA PHE A 117 -6.24 10.51 -0.52
C PHE A 117 -5.35 10.51 -1.77
N MET A 118 -5.89 10.91 -2.91
CA MET A 118 -5.15 10.96 -4.17
C MET A 118 -4.04 12.02 -4.14
N LEU A 119 -4.31 13.18 -3.56
CA LEU A 119 -3.35 14.27 -3.46
C LEU A 119 -2.15 13.89 -2.60
N PHE A 120 -2.35 13.33 -1.41
CA PHE A 120 -1.26 12.86 -0.56
C PHE A 120 -0.46 11.74 -1.24
N SER A 121 -1.13 10.81 -1.94
CA SER A 121 -0.45 9.76 -2.70
C SER A 121 0.42 10.34 -3.82
N LEU A 122 -0.01 11.40 -4.48
CA LEU A 122 0.76 12.03 -5.55
C LEU A 122 1.94 12.86 -5.01
N LEU A 123 1.74 13.52 -3.87
CA LEU A 123 2.75 14.40 -3.27
C LEU A 123 3.82 13.63 -2.49
N MET A 124 3.55 12.41 -2.04
CA MET A 124 4.50 11.64 -1.26
C MET A 124 5.57 10.99 -2.15
N PRO A 125 6.86 11.34 -2.01
CA PRO A 125 7.92 10.95 -2.94
C PRO A 125 8.03 9.44 -3.16
N ILE A 126 7.83 8.62 -2.12
CA ILE A 126 7.93 7.16 -2.23
C ILE A 126 6.96 6.57 -3.28
N PHE A 127 5.79 7.19 -3.50
CA PHE A 127 4.86 6.71 -4.54
C PHE A 127 5.45 6.88 -5.93
N SER A 128 6.12 8.00 -6.20
CA SER A 128 6.81 8.24 -7.48
C SER A 128 7.97 7.27 -7.67
N VAL A 129 8.75 7.02 -6.63
CA VAL A 129 9.84 6.02 -6.66
C VAL A 129 9.28 4.64 -7.01
N GLN A 130 8.21 4.20 -6.33
CA GLN A 130 7.65 2.86 -6.55
C GLN A 130 6.85 2.75 -7.86
N ALA A 131 6.35 3.84 -8.41
CA ALA A 131 5.72 3.86 -9.72
C ALA A 131 6.73 3.61 -10.85
N GLY A 132 7.95 4.11 -10.71
CA GLY A 132 9.04 3.88 -11.66
C GLY A 132 9.75 2.52 -11.49
N ASN A 133 9.54 1.82 -10.38
CA ASN A 133 10.25 0.59 -10.03
C ASN A 133 9.65 -0.65 -10.69
N VAL A 134 10.50 -1.48 -11.30
CA VAL A 134 10.13 -2.82 -11.81
C VAL A 134 10.18 -3.84 -10.67
N ARG A 135 9.34 -3.60 -9.63
CA ARG A 135 9.24 -4.43 -8.42
C ARG A 135 7.78 -4.61 -8.01
N MET A 136 7.53 -5.58 -7.17
CA MET A 136 6.20 -6.01 -6.73
C MET A 136 5.40 -4.99 -5.91
N TYR A 137 6.01 -3.89 -5.50
CA TYR A 137 5.43 -2.98 -4.50
C TYR A 137 4.16 -2.27 -4.98
N ALA A 138 4.13 -1.80 -6.23
CA ALA A 138 2.96 -1.16 -6.81
C ALA A 138 1.76 -2.13 -6.90
N VAL A 139 2.03 -3.38 -7.29
CA VAL A 139 1.01 -4.45 -7.35
C VAL A 139 0.48 -4.77 -5.97
N ALA A 140 1.37 -4.92 -4.99
CA ALA A 140 1.00 -5.21 -3.61
C ALA A 140 0.22 -4.06 -2.96
N LEU A 141 0.60 -2.79 -3.20
CA LEU A 141 -0.14 -1.61 -2.75
C LEU A 141 -1.58 -1.62 -3.26
N PHE A 142 -1.76 -1.86 -4.57
CA PHE A 142 -3.09 -1.92 -5.18
C PHE A 142 -3.96 -2.99 -4.53
N PHE A 143 -3.47 -4.22 -4.43
CA PHE A 143 -4.25 -5.33 -3.88
C PHE A 143 -4.52 -5.17 -2.39
N LEU A 144 -3.56 -4.73 -1.58
CA LEU A 144 -3.77 -4.53 -0.15
C LEU A 144 -4.75 -3.38 0.12
N THR A 145 -4.65 -2.29 -0.63
CA THR A 145 -5.62 -1.18 -0.53
C THR A 145 -7.02 -1.66 -0.91
N LEU A 146 -7.16 -2.45 -1.99
CA LEU A 146 -8.43 -3.05 -2.39
C LEU A 146 -8.96 -4.01 -1.31
N THR A 147 -8.09 -4.79 -0.66
CA THR A 147 -8.47 -5.65 0.48
C THR A 147 -9.08 -4.81 1.61
N GLY A 148 -8.42 -3.75 2.04
CA GLY A 148 -8.93 -2.89 3.11
C GLY A 148 -10.25 -2.20 2.77
N LEU A 149 -10.35 -1.63 1.57
CA LEU A 149 -11.57 -0.95 1.12
C LEU A 149 -12.75 -1.93 0.96
N SER A 150 -12.49 -3.13 0.41
CA SER A 150 -13.55 -4.15 0.26
C SER A 150 -14.01 -4.71 1.62
N ALA A 151 -13.11 -4.86 2.58
CA ALA A 151 -13.48 -5.25 3.95
C ALA A 151 -14.42 -4.21 4.59
N TYR A 152 -14.11 -2.92 4.45
CA TYR A 152 -14.98 -1.86 4.95
C TYR A 152 -16.33 -1.81 4.22
N ASP A 153 -16.35 -2.04 2.89
CA ASP A 153 -17.60 -2.14 2.13
C ASP A 153 -18.46 -3.34 2.57
N ILE A 154 -17.84 -4.48 2.89
CA ILE A 154 -18.48 -5.66 3.48
C ILE A 154 -19.04 -5.33 4.87
N PHE A 155 -18.26 -4.64 5.70
CA PHE A 155 -18.69 -4.27 7.06
C PHE A 155 -19.94 -3.40 7.05
N ARG A 156 -20.08 -2.52 6.05
CA ARG A 156 -21.28 -1.68 5.86
C ARG A 156 -22.46 -2.49 5.34
N GLU A 157 -22.25 -3.31 4.34
CA GLU A 157 -23.28 -4.07 3.65
C GLU A 157 -22.67 -5.33 3.00
N PRO A 158 -22.80 -6.51 3.63
CA PRO A 158 -22.20 -7.73 3.12
C PRO A 158 -22.96 -8.25 1.89
N THR A 159 -22.22 -8.51 0.81
CA THR A 159 -22.73 -9.21 -0.38
C THR A 159 -21.74 -10.24 -0.88
N ARG A 160 -22.21 -11.28 -1.57
CA ARG A 160 -21.33 -12.31 -2.14
C ARG A 160 -20.28 -11.72 -3.08
N LYS A 161 -20.64 -10.73 -3.89
CA LYS A 161 -19.70 -10.08 -4.82
C LYS A 161 -18.55 -9.37 -4.08
N LYS A 162 -18.87 -8.67 -2.99
CA LYS A 162 -17.84 -7.97 -2.17
C LYS A 162 -16.89 -8.97 -1.52
N TRP A 163 -17.39 -10.10 -1.00
CA TRP A 163 -16.56 -11.18 -0.46
C TRP A 163 -15.64 -11.79 -1.51
N ILE A 164 -16.10 -11.97 -2.76
CA ILE A 164 -15.26 -12.44 -3.87
C ILE A 164 -14.15 -11.43 -4.16
N VAL A 165 -14.47 -10.13 -4.24
CA VAL A 165 -13.46 -9.07 -4.45
C VAL A 165 -12.43 -9.08 -3.32
N PHE A 166 -12.87 -9.18 -2.07
CA PHE A 166 -12.01 -9.27 -0.89
C PHE A 166 -11.07 -10.48 -0.95
N CYS A 167 -11.58 -11.67 -1.31
CA CYS A 167 -10.74 -12.87 -1.49
C CYS A 167 -9.71 -12.70 -2.59
N ILE A 168 -10.11 -12.22 -3.78
CA ILE A 168 -9.20 -12.03 -4.91
C ILE A 168 -8.12 -11.00 -4.56
N ALA A 169 -8.50 -9.89 -3.94
CA ALA A 169 -7.55 -8.88 -3.50
C ALA A 169 -6.56 -9.42 -2.46
N SER A 170 -7.05 -10.16 -1.47
CA SER A 170 -6.21 -10.79 -0.45
C SER A 170 -5.25 -11.83 -1.06
N ILE A 171 -5.71 -12.68 -1.98
CA ILE A 171 -4.86 -13.64 -2.70
C ILE A 171 -3.77 -12.89 -3.49
N GLY A 172 -4.14 -11.85 -4.24
CA GLY A 172 -3.18 -11.00 -4.96
C GLY A 172 -2.12 -10.43 -4.03
N THR A 173 -2.52 -9.95 -2.84
CA THR A 173 -1.60 -9.38 -1.85
C THR A 173 -0.61 -10.41 -1.30
N VAL A 174 -1.11 -11.55 -0.80
CA VAL A 174 -0.26 -12.56 -0.14
C VAL A 174 0.75 -13.21 -1.09
N TYR A 175 0.44 -13.27 -2.38
CA TYR A 175 1.35 -13.77 -3.41
C TYR A 175 2.32 -12.73 -3.98
N CYS A 176 2.20 -11.44 -3.61
CA CYS A 176 3.13 -10.41 -4.10
C CYS A 176 4.45 -10.39 -3.33
N HIS A 177 4.40 -10.39 -1.99
CA HIS A 177 5.58 -10.16 -1.17
C HIS A 177 5.37 -10.69 0.25
N THR A 178 6.45 -11.18 0.90
CA THR A 178 6.38 -11.75 2.26
C THR A 178 5.85 -10.74 3.29
N PHE A 179 6.27 -9.48 3.23
CA PHE A 179 5.72 -8.46 4.14
C PHE A 179 4.29 -8.06 3.80
N ALA A 180 3.85 -8.18 2.54
CA ALA A 180 2.44 -8.01 2.18
C ALA A 180 1.57 -9.17 2.71
N LEU A 181 2.11 -10.39 2.78
CA LEU A 181 1.49 -11.51 3.49
C LEU A 181 1.31 -11.19 4.98
N ILE A 182 2.35 -10.70 5.67
CA ILE A 182 2.28 -10.28 7.08
C ILE A 182 1.23 -9.18 7.27
N GLN A 183 1.22 -8.16 6.41
CA GLN A 183 0.23 -7.08 6.45
C GLN A 183 -1.19 -7.60 6.28
N THR A 184 -1.40 -8.52 5.34
CA THR A 184 -2.71 -9.15 5.13
C THR A 184 -3.15 -9.93 6.36
N PHE A 185 -2.26 -10.70 6.96
CA PHE A 185 -2.56 -11.45 8.19
C PHE A 185 -2.94 -10.53 9.35
N LEU A 186 -2.16 -9.47 9.60
CA LEU A 186 -2.44 -8.47 10.62
C LEU A 186 -3.77 -7.76 10.36
N PHE A 187 -4.05 -7.43 9.09
CA PHE A 187 -5.34 -6.84 8.71
C PHE A 187 -6.51 -7.78 9.01
N TYR A 188 -6.38 -9.07 8.68
CA TYR A 188 -7.41 -10.06 9.01
C TYR A 188 -7.64 -10.15 10.52
N LEU A 189 -6.59 -10.18 11.33
CA LEU A 189 -6.73 -10.20 12.80
C LEU A 189 -7.49 -8.97 13.32
N LEU A 190 -7.12 -7.77 12.87
CA LEU A 190 -7.78 -6.54 13.27
C LEU A 190 -9.22 -6.48 12.76
N PHE A 191 -9.47 -6.91 11.53
CA PHE A 191 -10.84 -6.97 10.98
C PHE A 191 -11.72 -7.94 11.77
N PHE A 192 -11.19 -9.10 12.16
CA PHE A 192 -11.91 -10.06 13.02
C PHE A 192 -12.22 -9.47 14.39
N ALA A 193 -11.25 -8.80 15.02
CA ALA A 193 -11.47 -8.12 16.30
C ALA A 193 -12.61 -7.09 16.19
N VAL A 194 -12.67 -6.32 15.10
CA VAL A 194 -13.76 -5.37 14.86
C VAL A 194 -15.12 -6.07 14.67
N ILE A 195 -15.14 -7.18 13.92
CA ILE A 195 -16.38 -7.97 13.76
C ILE A 195 -16.92 -8.40 15.13
N LEU A 196 -16.04 -8.83 16.04
CA LEU A 196 -16.41 -9.25 17.39
C LEU A 196 -16.86 -8.07 18.26
N ILE A 197 -16.07 -6.99 18.31
CA ILE A 197 -16.35 -5.79 19.12
C ILE A 197 -17.66 -5.12 18.69
N CYS A 198 -17.90 -5.05 17.37
CA CYS A 198 -19.13 -4.45 16.83
C CYS A 198 -20.30 -5.44 16.76
N HIS A 199 -20.15 -6.65 17.30
CA HIS A 199 -21.18 -7.70 17.32
C HIS A 199 -21.76 -8.06 15.95
N LYS A 200 -20.98 -7.92 14.85
CA LYS A 200 -21.37 -8.22 13.46
C LYS A 200 -21.32 -9.72 13.16
N LYS A 201 -22.12 -10.52 13.88
CA LYS A 201 -22.13 -11.99 13.78
C LYS A 201 -22.42 -12.50 12.36
N GLU A 202 -23.19 -11.75 11.58
CA GLU A 202 -23.52 -12.05 10.19
C GLU A 202 -22.29 -12.09 9.26
N LEU A 203 -21.19 -11.44 9.65
CA LEU A 203 -19.94 -11.42 8.87
C LEU A 203 -19.04 -12.63 9.16
N ILE A 204 -19.21 -13.31 10.29
CA ILE A 204 -18.29 -14.37 10.78
C ILE A 204 -18.15 -15.48 9.74
N LYS A 205 -19.26 -15.96 9.18
CA LYS A 205 -19.25 -17.04 8.17
C LYS A 205 -18.45 -16.63 6.93
N GLY A 206 -18.73 -15.45 6.39
CA GLY A 206 -18.00 -14.92 5.22
C GLY A 206 -16.52 -14.68 5.49
N TYR A 207 -16.19 -14.19 6.70
CA TYR A 207 -14.81 -13.99 7.13
C TYR A 207 -14.02 -15.30 7.14
N PHE A 208 -14.54 -16.37 7.78
CA PHE A 208 -13.85 -17.66 7.82
C PHE A 208 -13.78 -18.34 6.46
N ILE A 209 -14.83 -18.25 5.62
CA ILE A 209 -14.78 -18.77 4.25
C ILE A 209 -13.69 -18.05 3.45
N SER A 210 -13.61 -16.72 3.54
CA SER A 210 -12.58 -15.94 2.81
C SER A 210 -11.19 -16.25 3.32
N GLY A 211 -10.98 -16.28 4.64
CA GLY A 211 -9.69 -16.62 5.24
C GLY A 211 -9.21 -18.03 4.87
N PHE A 212 -10.12 -19.01 4.95
CA PHE A 212 -9.83 -20.38 4.52
C PHE A 212 -9.50 -20.47 3.03
N THR A 213 -10.25 -19.76 2.18
CA THR A 213 -10.00 -19.72 0.73
C THR A 213 -8.63 -19.15 0.42
N VAL A 214 -8.26 -18.02 1.06
CA VAL A 214 -6.93 -17.41 0.89
C VAL A 214 -5.83 -18.35 1.37
N ALA A 215 -5.99 -18.97 2.55
CA ALA A 215 -5.04 -19.91 3.11
C ALA A 215 -4.89 -21.16 2.22
N LEU A 216 -5.99 -21.71 1.71
CA LEU A 216 -5.97 -22.87 0.81
C LEU A 216 -5.27 -22.56 -0.50
N VAL A 217 -5.58 -21.41 -1.13
CA VAL A 217 -4.93 -21.00 -2.38
C VAL A 217 -3.45 -20.72 -2.16
N PHE A 218 -3.05 -20.15 -1.02
CA PHE A 218 -1.66 -19.87 -0.70
C PHE A 218 -0.88 -21.11 -0.20
N SER A 219 -1.56 -22.15 0.28
CA SER A 219 -0.93 -23.31 0.93
C SER A 219 0.17 -24.00 0.11
N PRO A 220 0.11 -24.12 -1.24
CA PRO A 220 1.21 -24.71 -2.01
C PRO A 220 2.49 -23.87 -1.93
N TRP A 221 2.36 -22.55 -1.80
CA TRP A 221 3.51 -21.65 -1.69
C TRP A 221 3.94 -21.43 -0.23
N LEU A 222 3.08 -21.69 0.74
CA LEU A 222 3.40 -21.54 2.16
C LEU A 222 4.59 -22.44 2.56
N ALA A 223 4.62 -23.67 2.08
CA ALA A 223 5.75 -24.58 2.34
C ALA A 223 7.08 -24.03 1.80
N VAL A 224 7.04 -23.41 0.62
CA VAL A 224 8.20 -22.73 0.00
C VAL A 224 8.61 -21.53 0.86
N THR A 225 7.67 -20.70 1.26
CA THR A 225 7.93 -19.51 2.11
C THR A 225 8.54 -19.89 3.46
N ILE A 226 8.03 -20.96 4.12
CA ILE A 226 8.60 -21.47 5.36
C ILE A 226 10.05 -21.95 5.14
N ARG A 227 10.28 -22.69 4.04
CA ARG A 227 11.63 -23.13 3.69
C ARG A 227 12.58 -21.95 3.46
N GLN A 228 12.16 -20.94 2.67
CA GLN A 228 12.93 -19.72 2.42
C GLN A 228 13.29 -19.03 3.75
N PHE A 229 12.32 -18.87 4.64
CA PHE A 229 12.53 -18.27 5.95
C PHE A 229 13.55 -19.07 6.80
N VAL A 230 13.40 -20.40 6.87
CA VAL A 230 14.33 -21.27 7.63
C VAL A 230 15.75 -21.23 7.05
N LEU A 231 15.88 -21.20 5.71
CA LEU A 231 17.19 -21.11 5.06
C LEU A 231 17.84 -19.77 5.38
N ARG A 232 17.09 -18.67 5.31
CA ARG A 232 17.61 -17.34 5.64
C ARG A 232 18.03 -17.21 7.10
N MET A 233 17.35 -17.89 8.02
CA MET A 233 17.78 -17.96 9.42
C MET A 233 19.11 -18.71 9.64
N ARG A 234 19.41 -19.69 8.77
CA ARG A 234 20.59 -20.55 8.91
C ARG A 234 21.83 -19.99 8.21
N TYR A 235 21.63 -19.27 7.14
CA TYR A 235 22.72 -18.67 6.36
C TYR A 235 22.77 -17.18 6.66
N ASP A 236 23.64 -16.82 7.60
CA ASP A 236 24.07 -15.43 7.74
C ASP A 236 24.96 -15.15 6.51
N ASP A 237 24.45 -14.36 5.57
CA ASP A 237 25.16 -13.99 4.35
C ASP A 237 26.23 -12.93 4.61
N GLY A 238 26.55 -12.65 5.90
CA GLY A 238 27.49 -11.62 6.31
C GLY A 238 27.01 -10.19 5.99
N SER A 239 25.78 -10.04 5.55
CA SER A 239 25.13 -8.74 5.52
C SER A 239 25.04 -8.28 6.98
N THR A 240 25.96 -7.44 7.38
CA THR A 240 25.97 -6.81 8.71
C THR A 240 24.72 -5.97 8.83
N ALA A 241 23.69 -6.67 9.23
CA ALA A 241 22.46 -6.09 9.63
C ALA A 241 22.74 -5.21 10.82
N GLU A 242 22.89 -3.92 10.59
CA GLU A 242 22.83 -2.97 11.68
C GLU A 242 21.52 -3.21 12.43
N LEU A 243 21.62 -3.59 13.70
CA LEU A 243 20.48 -3.65 14.61
C LEU A 243 19.56 -2.47 14.31
N ALA A 244 18.25 -2.70 14.36
CA ALA A 244 17.25 -1.64 14.16
C ALA A 244 17.50 -0.50 15.16
N THR A 245 18.44 0.34 14.84
CA THR A 245 18.84 1.52 15.60
C THR A 245 17.83 2.63 15.32
N LEU A 246 17.78 3.62 16.20
CA LEU A 246 16.99 4.83 15.92
C LEU A 246 17.38 5.44 14.56
N TYR A 247 18.66 5.32 14.17
CA TYR A 247 19.16 5.79 12.88
C TYR A 247 18.53 5.03 11.70
N SER A 248 18.41 3.71 11.75
CA SER A 248 17.76 2.94 10.68
C SER A 248 16.27 3.26 10.55
N VAL A 249 15.57 3.51 11.67
CA VAL A 249 14.18 3.99 11.63
C VAL A 249 14.08 5.38 10.98
N MET A 250 15.02 6.28 11.29
CA MET A 250 15.08 7.61 10.67
C MET A 250 15.38 7.53 9.16
N ASP A 251 16.26 6.60 8.76
CA ASP A 251 16.59 6.39 7.35
C ASP A 251 15.39 5.81 6.58
N TYR A 252 14.63 4.90 7.17
CA TYR A 252 13.35 4.45 6.59
C TYR A 252 12.34 5.59 6.43
N CYS A 253 12.22 6.47 7.42
CA CYS A 253 11.36 7.65 7.31
C CYS A 253 11.84 8.58 6.17
N LYS A 254 13.16 8.74 6.00
CA LYS A 254 13.73 9.51 4.90
C LYS A 254 13.33 8.94 3.54
N GLU A 255 13.38 7.62 3.35
CA GLU A 255 12.92 6.97 2.11
C GLU A 255 11.48 7.33 1.73
N TRP A 256 10.62 7.57 2.71
CA TRP A 256 9.22 7.90 2.46
C TRP A 256 9.00 9.38 2.10
N PHE A 257 9.75 10.29 2.70
CA PHE A 257 9.53 11.72 2.58
C PHE A 257 10.48 12.43 1.63
N SER A 258 11.56 11.80 1.20
CA SER A 258 12.55 12.44 0.34
C SER A 258 12.98 11.53 -0.80
N ALA A 259 12.84 12.03 -2.03
CA ALA A 259 13.46 11.44 -3.22
C ALA A 259 14.83 12.03 -3.54
N VAL A 260 15.30 12.99 -2.75
CA VAL A 260 16.53 13.77 -2.97
C VAL A 260 17.39 13.72 -1.70
N GLU A 261 18.70 13.81 -1.84
CA GLU A 261 19.60 13.96 -0.71
C GLU A 261 19.36 15.30 0.00
N THR A 262 18.58 15.24 1.06
CA THR A 262 18.30 16.36 1.97
C THR A 262 18.81 16.01 3.36
N PRO A 263 19.17 17.00 4.20
CA PRO A 263 19.56 16.74 5.58
C PRO A 263 18.50 15.91 6.30
N ILE A 264 18.87 14.70 6.68
CA ILE A 264 17.96 13.66 7.20
C ILE A 264 17.14 14.18 8.39
N GLY A 265 17.76 14.95 9.26
CA GLY A 265 17.11 15.48 10.46
C GLY A 265 15.94 16.43 10.15
N ILE A 266 16.07 17.31 9.16
CA ILE A 266 15.01 18.26 8.77
C ILE A 266 13.82 17.51 8.17
N VAL A 267 14.09 16.58 7.24
CA VAL A 267 13.04 15.79 6.57
C VAL A 267 12.26 14.95 7.58
N VAL A 268 12.97 14.30 8.50
CA VAL A 268 12.36 13.47 9.54
C VAL A 268 11.52 14.32 10.49
N LEU A 269 12.04 15.46 10.97
CA LEU A 269 11.29 16.34 11.87
C LEU A 269 10.02 16.90 11.23
N LEU A 270 10.10 17.39 9.99
CA LEU A 270 8.93 17.89 9.26
C LEU A 270 7.94 16.77 8.96
N GLY A 271 8.42 15.61 8.55
CA GLY A 271 7.58 14.43 8.30
C GLY A 271 6.87 13.95 9.58
N MET A 272 7.58 13.87 10.71
CA MET A 272 6.99 13.52 12.00
C MET A 272 5.96 14.55 12.46
N ALA A 273 6.25 15.85 12.33
CA ALA A 273 5.30 16.90 12.68
C ALA A 273 4.02 16.80 11.84
N LEU A 274 4.16 16.59 10.52
CA LEU A 274 3.02 16.38 9.63
C LEU A 274 2.22 15.13 10.03
N CYS A 275 2.89 14.00 10.30
CA CYS A 275 2.25 12.77 10.76
C CYS A 275 1.46 12.99 12.06
N LEU A 276 2.02 13.70 13.04
CA LEU A 276 1.36 13.98 14.30
C LEU A 276 0.11 14.86 14.12
N VAL A 277 0.23 15.94 13.33
CA VAL A 277 -0.90 16.86 13.06
C VAL A 277 -2.03 16.13 12.33
N LEU A 278 -1.71 15.37 11.29
CA LEU A 278 -2.71 14.62 10.53
C LEU A 278 -3.33 13.49 11.36
N SER A 279 -2.54 12.81 12.20
CA SER A 279 -3.05 11.79 13.10
C SER A 279 -3.98 12.36 14.18
N TYR A 280 -3.68 13.55 14.71
CA TYR A 280 -4.60 14.24 15.62
C TYR A 280 -5.96 14.48 14.96
N GLY A 281 -5.97 15.02 13.74
CA GLY A 281 -7.20 15.21 12.98
C GLY A 281 -7.93 13.90 12.67
N ALA A 282 -7.19 12.83 12.34
CA ALA A 282 -7.78 11.53 12.04
C ALA A 282 -8.44 10.88 13.26
N VAL A 283 -7.82 10.99 14.45
CA VAL A 283 -8.43 10.53 15.71
C VAL A 283 -9.72 11.30 16.01
N ASP A 284 -9.70 12.63 15.83
CA ASP A 284 -10.90 13.46 16.00
C ASP A 284 -12.00 13.06 14.99
N TRP A 285 -11.64 12.86 13.72
CA TRP A 285 -12.58 12.38 12.69
C TRP A 285 -13.22 11.04 13.05
N VAL A 286 -12.41 10.06 13.49
CA VAL A 286 -12.89 8.72 13.92
C VAL A 286 -13.88 8.85 15.07
N ARG A 287 -13.60 9.71 16.05
CA ARG A 287 -14.48 9.96 17.21
C ARG A 287 -15.80 10.59 16.78
N GLN A 288 -15.77 11.62 15.93
CA GLN A 288 -16.97 12.34 15.52
C GLN A 288 -17.85 11.52 14.56
N ASN A 289 -17.25 10.72 13.69
CA ASN A 289 -18.00 9.92 12.72
C ASN A 289 -18.31 8.49 13.21
N HIS A 290 -17.86 8.11 14.40
CA HIS A 290 -18.00 6.75 14.93
C HIS A 290 -17.55 5.66 13.94
N ASN A 291 -16.52 5.96 13.15
CA ASN A 291 -16.02 5.11 12.07
C ASN A 291 -14.56 4.72 12.30
N ILE A 292 -14.35 3.51 12.77
CA ILE A 292 -13.04 2.97 13.14
C ILE A 292 -12.21 2.48 11.94
N ALA A 293 -12.81 2.38 10.72
CA ALA A 293 -12.14 1.76 9.58
C ALA A 293 -10.78 2.39 9.22
N PRO A 294 -10.60 3.73 9.19
CA PRO A 294 -9.27 4.33 8.96
C PRO A 294 -8.25 3.98 10.03
N ALA A 295 -8.69 3.86 11.31
CA ALA A 295 -7.81 3.50 12.41
C ALA A 295 -7.33 2.03 12.31
N ILE A 296 -8.19 1.11 11.89
CA ILE A 296 -7.82 -0.29 11.63
C ILE A 296 -6.82 -0.39 10.48
N ALA A 297 -7.07 0.34 9.41
CA ALA A 297 -6.16 0.40 8.27
C ALA A 297 -4.77 0.93 8.69
N PHE A 298 -4.71 2.07 9.36
CA PHE A 298 -3.47 2.64 9.89
C PHE A 298 -2.79 1.74 10.94
N GLY A 299 -3.57 1.12 11.84
CA GLY A 299 -3.08 0.16 12.83
C GLY A 299 -2.41 -1.05 12.18
N THR A 300 -2.94 -1.55 11.05
CA THR A 300 -2.31 -2.62 10.27
C THR A 300 -0.92 -2.21 9.80
N PHE A 301 -0.78 -1.01 9.24
CA PHE A 301 0.50 -0.46 8.81
C PHE A 301 1.48 -0.32 9.98
N ALA A 302 1.05 0.29 11.08
CA ALA A 302 1.88 0.50 12.27
C ALA A 302 2.37 -0.83 12.88
N LEU A 303 1.46 -1.80 13.03
CA LEU A 303 1.80 -3.15 13.51
C LEU A 303 2.79 -3.86 12.57
N THR A 304 2.69 -3.65 11.26
CA THR A 304 3.66 -4.21 10.32
C THR A 304 5.06 -3.68 10.57
N GLY A 305 5.21 -2.39 10.83
CA GLY A 305 6.50 -1.79 11.21
C GLY A 305 7.05 -2.39 12.51
N ILE A 306 6.20 -2.56 13.53
CA ILE A 306 6.59 -3.17 14.80
C ILE A 306 7.01 -4.65 14.59
N VAL A 307 6.19 -5.44 13.91
CA VAL A 307 6.48 -6.86 13.64
C VAL A 307 7.74 -7.00 12.79
N GLY A 308 7.90 -6.18 11.74
CA GLY A 308 9.09 -6.14 10.91
C GLY A 308 10.34 -5.80 11.71
N GLY A 309 10.27 -4.79 12.58
CA GLY A 309 11.36 -4.41 13.48
C GLY A 309 11.72 -5.52 14.48
N VAL A 310 10.72 -6.18 15.08
CA VAL A 310 10.94 -7.31 15.99
C VAL A 310 11.60 -8.49 15.25
N ILE A 311 11.10 -8.87 14.08
CA ILE A 311 11.71 -9.95 13.28
C ILE A 311 13.14 -9.56 12.90
N SER A 312 13.38 -8.34 12.51
CA SER A 312 14.72 -7.83 12.17
C SER A 312 15.69 -7.88 13.36
N ALA A 313 15.21 -7.54 14.55
CA ALA A 313 16.04 -7.52 15.76
C ALA A 313 16.30 -8.91 16.35
N THR A 314 15.40 -9.89 16.13
CA THR A 314 15.44 -11.19 16.82
C THR A 314 15.86 -12.37 15.93
N VAL A 315 15.62 -12.25 14.63
CA VAL A 315 15.82 -13.36 13.67
C VAL A 315 16.95 -13.08 12.71
N ASN A 316 16.80 -12.06 11.92
CA ASN A 316 17.80 -11.60 10.97
C ASN A 316 17.34 -10.24 10.44
N ASN A 317 18.27 -9.30 10.17
CA ASN A 317 17.92 -7.99 9.65
C ASN A 317 17.36 -8.11 8.23
N CYS A 318 16.06 -8.21 8.12
CA CYS A 318 15.36 -8.44 6.86
C CYS A 318 14.29 -7.38 6.55
N PHE A 319 14.08 -6.40 7.45
CA PHE A 319 13.07 -5.37 7.25
C PHE A 319 13.70 -4.09 6.67
N MET A 320 13.17 -3.63 5.55
CA MET A 320 13.51 -2.36 4.92
C MET A 320 12.26 -1.48 4.82
N GLY A 321 12.42 -0.15 4.82
CA GLY A 321 11.30 0.79 4.74
C GLY A 321 10.36 0.54 3.55
N ARG A 322 10.93 0.19 2.39
CA ARG A 322 10.16 -0.17 1.17
C ARG A 322 9.26 -1.39 1.33
N TYR A 323 9.53 -2.29 2.28
CA TYR A 323 8.69 -3.48 2.52
C TYR A 323 7.37 -3.14 3.23
N ALA A 324 7.29 -1.98 3.89
CA ALA A 324 6.04 -1.46 4.44
C ALA A 324 5.15 -0.79 3.37
N PHE A 325 5.71 -0.45 2.20
CA PHE A 325 5.02 0.32 1.15
C PHE A 325 3.65 -0.23 0.73
N PRO A 326 3.39 -1.56 0.65
CA PRO A 326 2.05 -2.05 0.34
C PRO A 326 0.95 -1.49 1.26
N GLY A 327 1.27 -1.21 2.53
CA GLY A 327 0.34 -0.61 3.49
C GLY A 327 0.21 0.92 3.40
N MET A 328 0.96 1.60 2.52
CA MET A 328 0.90 3.06 2.42
C MET A 328 -0.47 3.59 2.00
N GLY A 329 -1.28 2.80 1.28
CA GLY A 329 -2.66 3.16 1.00
C GLY A 329 -3.50 3.38 2.26
N PHE A 330 -3.22 2.65 3.33
CA PHE A 330 -3.86 2.82 4.63
C PHE A 330 -3.41 4.10 5.33
N VAL A 331 -2.13 4.46 5.20
CA VAL A 331 -1.58 5.72 5.71
C VAL A 331 -2.19 6.91 4.97
N MET A 332 -2.30 6.82 3.64
CA MET A 332 -2.93 7.89 2.84
C MET A 332 -4.40 8.09 3.21
N LEU A 333 -5.13 7.02 3.50
CA LEU A 333 -6.51 7.12 3.98
C LEU A 333 -6.57 7.81 5.35
N TRP A 334 -5.68 7.44 6.26
CA TRP A 334 -5.57 8.06 7.59
C TRP A 334 -5.29 9.56 7.49
N TYR A 335 -4.35 9.95 6.65
CA TYR A 335 -4.03 11.36 6.42
C TYR A 335 -5.17 12.12 5.75
N ALA A 336 -5.85 11.50 4.80
CA ALA A 336 -6.98 12.12 4.10
C ALA A 336 -8.14 12.46 5.04
N VAL A 337 -8.53 11.53 5.93
CA VAL A 337 -9.58 11.80 6.91
C VAL A 337 -9.13 12.81 7.94
N GLY A 338 -7.86 12.77 8.36
CA GLY A 338 -7.28 13.72 9.31
C GLY A 338 -7.27 15.14 8.77
N PHE A 339 -6.83 15.33 7.54
CA PHE A 339 -6.81 16.64 6.90
C PHE A 339 -8.22 17.16 6.61
N ALA A 340 -9.16 16.29 6.23
CA ALA A 340 -10.56 16.64 6.09
C ALA A 340 -11.13 17.23 7.38
N GLN A 341 -10.88 16.58 8.51
CA GLN A 341 -11.31 17.03 9.84
C GLN A 341 -10.72 18.38 10.25
N ILE A 342 -9.40 18.54 10.07
CA ILE A 342 -8.71 19.81 10.40
C ILE A 342 -9.31 20.97 9.60
N THR A 343 -9.55 20.76 8.29
CA THR A 343 -10.11 21.81 7.42
C THR A 343 -11.57 22.14 7.77
N GLU A 344 -12.33 21.21 8.30
CA GLU A 344 -13.71 21.46 8.79
C GLU A 344 -13.69 22.24 10.10
N ASN A 345 -12.84 21.86 11.06
CA ASN A 345 -12.70 22.53 12.33
C ASN A 345 -12.26 24.00 12.16
N THR A 346 -11.35 24.28 11.21
CA THR A 346 -10.89 25.64 10.92
C THR A 346 -11.98 26.50 10.29
N LYS A 347 -12.76 25.95 9.34
CA LYS A 347 -13.91 26.65 8.75
C LYS A 347 -14.99 26.99 9.81
N GLY A 348 -15.24 26.07 10.77
CA GLY A 348 -16.16 26.28 11.88
C GLY A 348 -15.72 27.39 12.86
N LYS A 349 -14.42 27.46 13.16
CA LYS A 349 -13.84 28.52 14.02
C LYS A 349 -13.86 29.88 13.31
N SER A 350 -13.50 29.95 12.06
CA SER A 350 -13.53 31.17 11.26
C SER A 350 -14.94 31.79 11.21
N ARG A 351 -15.98 30.97 11.00
CA ARG A 351 -17.37 31.44 11.02
C ARG A 351 -17.80 31.99 12.40
N LYS A 352 -17.27 31.46 13.51
CA LYS A 352 -17.57 31.98 14.88
C LYS A 352 -16.81 33.26 15.24
N ILE A 353 -15.69 33.55 14.56
CA ILE A 353 -14.91 34.81 14.77
C ILE A 353 -15.54 35.95 13.99
N TRP A 354 -16.25 35.69 12.89
CA TRP A 354 -16.88 36.67 12.02
C TRP A 354 -18.41 36.76 12.21
N ALA A 355 -19.01 36.00 13.12
CA ALA A 355 -20.39 36.11 13.56
C ALA A 355 -20.48 36.78 14.97
#